data_48595b4b3b06c0ce1d6b9e19dd83ba07
#
_entry.id   48595b4b3b06c0ce1d6b9e19dd83ba07
#
_cell.length_a   1.000
_cell.length_b   1.000
_cell.length_c   1.000
_cell.angle_alpha   90.00
_cell.angle_beta   90.00
_cell.angle_gamma   90.00
#
_symmetry.space_group_name_H-M   'P 1'
#
loop_
_entity.id
_entity.type
_entity.pdbx_description
1 polymer ?
#
loop_
_entity_poly.entity_id
_entity_poly.type
_entity_poly.pdbx_seq_one_letter_code
_entity_poly.pdbx_strand_id
1 'polypeptide(L)'
;YITKDSPTQRVGASPLAVFKTIKHRIPMQSLANAMDINELKQFNRQILKILDTEEEIEYIGEPKLDGLAVELVYENGQFVYGSTRGNGIEGEDITSNLKTIKSIPLRLHSDPIPKILEIRGEVFINHIDFKLLNMERLANEETAFANPRNCAAGSLRQLDSSITAKRPLRIFCYAPGEVKG
;
A
#
# COMPACT_ATOMS: atom_id res chain seq x y z
N TYR A 1 -14.80 6.62 26.58
CA TYR A 1 -15.13 7.04 25.22
C TYR A 1 -14.19 6.31 24.24
N ILE A 2 -14.75 5.49 23.32
CA ILE A 2 -13.97 4.86 22.24
C ILE A 2 -14.06 5.81 21.04
N THR A 3 -12.91 6.38 20.64
CA THR A 3 -12.80 7.19 19.42
C THR A 3 -12.45 6.31 18.23
N LYS A 4 -12.74 6.75 16.99
CA LYS A 4 -12.44 6.01 15.76
C LYS A 4 -10.95 5.75 15.53
N ASP A 5 -10.10 6.57 16.12
CA ASP A 5 -8.64 6.51 16.08
C ASP A 5 -8.03 5.81 17.31
N SER A 6 -8.87 5.22 18.18
CA SER A 6 -8.39 4.44 19.32
C SER A 6 -7.56 3.25 18.88
N PRO A 7 -6.44 2.92 19.57
CA PRO A 7 -5.69 1.70 19.34
C PRO A 7 -6.53 0.43 19.38
N THR A 8 -7.64 0.43 20.14
CA THR A 8 -8.58 -0.69 20.22
C THR A 8 -9.38 -0.91 18.92
N GLN A 9 -9.38 0.07 17.99
CA GLN A 9 -10.04 -0.05 16.70
C GLN A 9 -9.11 -0.67 15.62
N ARG A 10 -7.86 -1.01 15.95
CA ARG A 10 -6.92 -1.63 15.02
C ARG A 10 -7.20 -3.11 14.77
N VAL A 11 -7.59 -3.83 15.81
CA VAL A 11 -7.86 -5.27 15.75
C VAL A 11 -9.19 -5.51 16.45
N GLY A 12 -9.96 -6.50 15.98
CA GLY A 12 -11.24 -6.87 16.57
C GLY A 12 -12.44 -6.71 15.65
N ALA A 13 -12.21 -6.38 14.35
CA ALA A 13 -13.26 -6.49 13.36
C ALA A 13 -13.68 -7.95 13.20
N SER A 14 -14.98 -8.20 13.04
CA SER A 14 -15.48 -9.54 12.71
C SER A 14 -14.92 -9.99 11.34
N PRO A 15 -14.60 -11.29 11.16
CA PRO A 15 -14.19 -11.82 9.87
C PRO A 15 -15.20 -11.49 8.77
N LEU A 16 -14.68 -11.13 7.59
CA LEU A 16 -15.49 -10.84 6.42
C LEU A 16 -15.87 -12.12 5.68
N ALA A 17 -17.04 -12.15 5.06
CA ALA A 17 -17.41 -13.24 4.16
C ALA A 17 -16.72 -13.08 2.78
N VAL A 18 -16.55 -11.82 2.34
CA VAL A 18 -15.93 -11.45 1.06
C VAL A 18 -15.43 -10.01 1.13
N PHE A 19 -14.40 -9.68 0.36
CA PHE A 19 -13.96 -8.29 0.20
C PHE A 19 -14.92 -7.53 -0.72
N LYS A 20 -15.29 -6.33 -0.29
CA LYS A 20 -16.01 -5.38 -1.15
C LYS A 20 -15.04 -4.77 -2.15
N THR A 21 -15.57 -4.35 -3.29
CA THR A 21 -14.80 -3.58 -4.28
C THR A 21 -14.93 -2.09 -3.99
N ILE A 22 -13.81 -1.37 -4.06
CA ILE A 22 -13.73 0.09 -3.96
C ILE A 22 -13.18 0.62 -5.26
N LYS A 23 -13.86 1.63 -5.84
CA LYS A 23 -13.36 2.36 -7.01
C LYS A 23 -12.42 3.46 -6.56
N HIS A 24 -11.22 3.53 -7.17
CA HIS A 24 -10.26 4.59 -6.93
C HIS A 24 -10.79 5.94 -7.45
N ARG A 25 -10.55 7.01 -6.71
CA ARG A 25 -10.90 8.38 -7.15
C ARG A 25 -9.99 8.84 -8.29
N ILE A 26 -8.70 8.52 -8.16
CA ILE A 26 -7.70 8.70 -9.22
C ILE A 26 -7.13 7.31 -9.56
N PRO A 27 -7.13 6.89 -10.83
CA PRO A 27 -6.61 5.58 -11.21
C PRO A 27 -5.19 5.33 -10.71
N MET A 28 -4.93 4.14 -10.18
CA MET A 28 -3.60 3.69 -9.74
C MET A 28 -2.86 3.06 -10.92
N GLN A 29 -2.11 3.89 -11.65
CA GLN A 29 -1.38 3.45 -12.83
C GLN A 29 -0.23 2.50 -12.48
N SER A 30 0.09 1.60 -13.41
CA SER A 30 1.29 0.78 -13.32
C SER A 30 2.48 1.53 -13.94
N LEU A 31 3.66 1.34 -13.34
CA LEU A 31 4.90 1.84 -13.93
C LEU A 31 5.29 0.97 -15.12
N ALA A 32 5.80 1.61 -16.19
CA ALA A 32 6.49 0.91 -17.26
C ALA A 32 7.88 0.43 -16.76
N ASN A 33 8.42 -0.58 -17.41
CA ASN A 33 9.76 -1.07 -17.11
C ASN A 33 10.77 -0.49 -18.10
N ALA A 34 11.97 -0.19 -17.60
CA ALA A 34 13.17 0.04 -18.40
C ALA A 34 14.25 -0.89 -17.84
N MET A 35 14.64 -1.89 -18.62
CA MET A 35 15.54 -2.96 -18.16
C MET A 35 16.99 -2.67 -18.51
N ASP A 36 17.24 -1.71 -19.42
CA ASP A 36 18.58 -1.30 -19.82
C ASP A 36 18.67 0.21 -20.04
N ILE A 37 19.89 0.68 -20.30
CA ILE A 37 20.19 2.11 -20.54
C ILE A 37 19.53 2.64 -21.82
N ASN A 38 19.29 1.82 -22.83
CA ASN A 38 18.67 2.25 -24.07
C ASN A 38 17.17 2.51 -23.88
N GLU A 39 16.51 1.65 -23.13
CA GLU A 39 15.09 1.83 -22.73
C GLU A 39 14.94 3.08 -21.85
N LEU A 40 15.88 3.32 -20.92
CA LEU A 40 15.87 4.55 -20.11
C LEU A 40 16.05 5.80 -20.99
N LYS A 41 16.99 5.78 -21.96
CA LYS A 41 17.14 6.88 -22.93
C LYS A 41 15.91 7.06 -23.81
N GLN A 42 15.23 5.96 -24.16
CA GLN A 42 13.97 6.04 -24.91
C GLN A 42 12.87 6.68 -24.07
N PHE A 43 12.76 6.31 -22.80
CA PHE A 43 11.83 6.94 -21.85
C PHE A 43 12.07 8.44 -21.78
N ASN A 44 13.31 8.89 -21.59
CA ASN A 44 13.65 10.32 -21.57
C ASN A 44 13.22 11.03 -22.85
N ARG A 45 13.51 10.45 -24.03
CA ARG A 45 13.08 11.02 -25.32
C ARG A 45 11.56 11.12 -25.45
N GLN A 46 10.81 10.13 -24.92
CA GLN A 46 9.35 10.19 -24.91
C GLN A 46 8.82 11.31 -24.03
N ILE A 47 9.41 11.52 -22.84
CA ILE A 47 9.03 12.62 -21.94
C ILE A 47 9.31 13.97 -22.58
N LEU A 48 10.51 14.18 -23.14
CA LEU A 48 10.85 15.43 -23.86
C LEU A 48 9.84 15.74 -24.98
N LYS A 49 9.45 14.71 -25.76
CA LYS A 49 8.45 14.86 -26.81
C LYS A 49 7.05 15.19 -26.27
N ILE A 50 6.63 14.60 -25.13
CA ILE A 50 5.32 14.89 -24.51
C ILE A 50 5.29 16.32 -23.97
N LEU A 51 6.39 16.77 -23.39
CA LEU A 51 6.52 18.11 -22.81
C LEU A 51 6.82 19.19 -23.87
N ASP A 52 7.07 18.79 -25.12
CA ASP A 52 7.46 19.65 -26.22
C ASP A 52 8.64 20.58 -25.86
N THR A 53 9.70 20.00 -25.30
CA THR A 53 10.89 20.70 -24.83
C THR A 53 12.16 19.95 -25.21
N GLU A 54 13.25 20.72 -25.41
CA GLU A 54 14.62 20.20 -25.57
C GLU A 54 15.46 20.40 -24.31
N GLU A 55 14.90 21.05 -23.28
CA GLU A 55 15.60 21.29 -22.02
C GLU A 55 15.88 19.96 -21.27
N GLU A 56 17.00 19.90 -20.58
CA GLU A 56 17.39 18.77 -19.77
C GLU A 56 16.41 18.58 -18.61
N ILE A 57 15.90 17.34 -18.43
CA ILE A 57 14.97 17.01 -17.36
C ILE A 57 15.76 16.42 -16.18
N GLU A 58 15.55 16.99 -15.01
CA GLU A 58 16.07 16.43 -13.76
C GLU A 58 15.17 15.27 -13.29
N TYR A 59 15.80 14.15 -12.94
CA TYR A 59 15.12 12.95 -12.43
C TYR A 59 15.56 12.62 -11.01
N ILE A 60 14.61 12.15 -10.20
CA ILE A 60 14.90 11.56 -8.89
C ILE A 60 14.80 10.04 -9.02
N GLY A 61 15.85 9.34 -8.60
CA GLY A 61 15.87 7.89 -8.53
C GLY A 61 15.44 7.39 -7.16
N GLU A 62 14.40 6.56 -7.11
CA GLU A 62 13.88 5.98 -5.88
C GLU A 62 13.90 4.44 -5.95
N PRO A 63 14.14 3.73 -4.82
CA PRO A 63 14.00 2.28 -4.78
C PRO A 63 12.56 1.85 -5.09
N LYS A 64 12.39 0.93 -6.04
CA LYS A 64 11.10 0.28 -6.28
C LYS A 64 10.91 -0.85 -5.27
N LEU A 65 10.09 -0.59 -4.26
CA LEU A 65 9.76 -1.61 -3.25
C LEU A 65 8.92 -2.74 -3.86
N ASP A 66 9.13 -3.94 -3.37
CA ASP A 66 8.44 -5.14 -3.81
C ASP A 66 7.50 -5.65 -2.73
N GLY A 67 6.21 -5.40 -2.90
CA GLY A 67 5.15 -5.74 -1.96
C GLY A 67 3.78 -5.76 -2.63
N LEU A 68 2.77 -5.23 -1.95
CA LEU A 68 1.42 -5.02 -2.48
C LEU A 68 1.09 -3.53 -2.48
N ALA A 69 0.79 -2.99 -3.66
CA ALA A 69 0.36 -1.60 -3.81
C ALA A 69 -1.03 -1.40 -3.21
N VAL A 70 -1.14 -0.40 -2.36
CA VAL A 70 -2.37 -0.03 -1.65
C VAL A 70 -2.63 1.47 -1.73
N GLU A 71 -3.88 1.84 -1.55
CA GLU A 71 -4.35 3.19 -1.34
C GLU A 71 -4.86 3.32 0.09
N LEU A 72 -4.50 4.41 0.75
CA LEU A 72 -5.02 4.83 2.05
C LEU A 72 -5.80 6.11 1.87
N VAL A 73 -7.02 6.18 2.38
CA VAL A 73 -7.86 7.37 2.30
C VAL A 73 -8.15 7.92 3.69
N TYR A 74 -7.81 9.19 3.86
CA TYR A 74 -8.09 9.97 5.05
C TYR A 74 -9.12 11.05 4.73
N GLU A 75 -10.09 11.22 5.62
CA GLU A 75 -11.05 12.32 5.60
C GLU A 75 -10.98 13.10 6.90
N ASN A 76 -10.76 14.41 6.81
CA ASN A 76 -10.53 15.28 7.96
C ASN A 76 -9.47 14.72 8.93
N GLY A 77 -8.41 14.16 8.36
CA GLY A 77 -7.30 13.56 9.10
C GLY A 77 -7.57 12.17 9.68
N GLN A 78 -8.76 11.61 9.55
CA GLN A 78 -9.07 10.25 10.02
C GLN A 78 -8.92 9.22 8.91
N PHE A 79 -8.29 8.08 9.18
CA PHE A 79 -8.23 6.95 8.25
C PHE A 79 -9.63 6.34 8.10
N VAL A 80 -10.19 6.44 6.90
CA VAL A 80 -11.56 5.99 6.61
C VAL A 80 -11.55 4.62 5.98
N TYR A 81 -10.81 4.45 4.88
CA TYR A 81 -10.68 3.16 4.20
C TYR A 81 -9.33 3.03 3.49
N GLY A 82 -9.04 1.79 3.10
CA GLY A 82 -7.93 1.51 2.22
C GLY A 82 -8.20 0.27 1.38
N SER A 83 -7.64 0.27 0.18
CA SER A 83 -7.87 -0.74 -0.84
C SER A 83 -6.58 -1.23 -1.48
N THR A 84 -6.63 -2.41 -2.10
CA THR A 84 -5.58 -2.85 -3.02
C THR A 84 -5.65 -2.04 -4.31
N ARG A 85 -4.53 -1.98 -5.07
CA ARG A 85 -4.56 -1.38 -6.41
C ARG A 85 -5.57 -2.07 -7.35
N GLY A 86 -5.77 -3.39 -7.19
CA GLY A 86 -6.60 -4.18 -8.09
C GLY A 86 -6.17 -4.05 -9.55
N ASN A 87 -7.12 -3.75 -10.43
CA ASN A 87 -6.88 -3.52 -11.87
C ASN A 87 -6.43 -2.08 -12.19
N GLY A 88 -6.24 -1.23 -11.15
CA GLY A 88 -5.88 0.18 -11.28
C GLY A 88 -7.07 1.14 -11.32
N ILE A 89 -8.29 0.66 -11.54
CA ILE A 89 -9.53 1.44 -11.50
C ILE A 89 -10.30 1.15 -10.22
N GLU A 90 -10.28 -0.11 -9.80
CA GLU A 90 -10.93 -0.60 -8.59
C GLU A 90 -10.09 -1.67 -7.91
N GLY A 91 -10.19 -1.76 -6.59
CA GLY A 91 -9.47 -2.71 -5.76
C GLY A 91 -10.35 -3.30 -4.65
N GLU A 92 -9.81 -4.27 -3.92
CA GLU A 92 -10.47 -4.90 -2.77
C GLU A 92 -10.38 -3.99 -1.54
N ASP A 93 -11.47 -3.80 -0.81
CA ASP A 93 -11.50 -3.13 0.49
C ASP A 93 -10.77 -3.99 1.54
N ILE A 94 -9.60 -3.57 1.92
CA ILE A 94 -8.78 -4.22 2.93
C ILE A 94 -8.58 -3.35 4.18
N THR A 95 -9.53 -2.45 4.44
CA THR A 95 -9.46 -1.45 5.51
C THR A 95 -9.16 -2.07 6.88
N SER A 96 -9.85 -3.16 7.24
CA SER A 96 -9.65 -3.84 8.52
C SER A 96 -8.24 -4.41 8.65
N ASN A 97 -7.67 -4.91 7.56
CA ASN A 97 -6.32 -5.47 7.51
C ASN A 97 -5.27 -4.35 7.62
N LEU A 98 -5.45 -3.25 6.88
CA LEU A 98 -4.55 -2.09 6.92
C LEU A 98 -4.50 -1.44 8.30
N LYS A 99 -5.62 -1.38 9.03
CA LYS A 99 -5.67 -0.89 10.41
C LYS A 99 -4.76 -1.65 11.36
N THR A 100 -4.45 -2.93 11.09
CA THR A 100 -3.56 -3.74 11.92
C THR A 100 -2.09 -3.35 11.77
N ILE A 101 -1.70 -2.70 10.68
CA ILE A 101 -0.33 -2.26 10.43
C ILE A 101 -0.02 -1.04 11.30
N LYS A 102 0.88 -1.23 12.28
CA LYS A 102 1.18 -0.22 13.30
C LYS A 102 1.74 1.09 12.74
N SER A 103 2.45 1.04 11.60
CA SER A 103 3.02 2.22 10.93
C SER A 103 1.99 3.05 10.17
N ILE A 104 0.75 2.56 9.97
CA ILE A 104 -0.33 3.35 9.39
C ILE A 104 -1.02 4.14 10.52
N PRO A 105 -0.95 5.49 10.52
CA PRO A 105 -1.65 6.29 11.52
C PRO A 105 -3.16 6.21 11.28
N LEU A 106 -3.94 5.99 12.34
CA LEU A 106 -5.41 6.06 12.26
C LEU A 106 -5.90 7.50 12.23
N ARG A 107 -5.04 8.45 12.62
CA ARG A 107 -5.27 9.90 12.57
C ARG A 107 -3.99 10.62 12.19
N LEU A 108 -4.12 11.57 11.27
CA LEU A 108 -3.04 12.47 10.88
C LEU A 108 -2.92 13.62 11.92
N HIS A 109 -1.68 14.05 12.16
CA HIS A 109 -1.33 15.17 13.04
C HIS A 109 -0.65 16.28 12.22
N SER A 110 -1.38 16.83 11.25
CA SER A 110 -0.91 17.93 10.39
C SER A 110 -1.71 19.20 10.68
N ASP A 111 -1.14 20.35 10.36
CA ASP A 111 -1.82 21.63 10.37
C ASP A 111 -1.38 22.41 9.10
N PRO A 112 -2.29 22.72 8.18
CA PRO A 112 -3.72 22.37 8.18
C PRO A 112 -3.98 20.87 7.94
N ILE A 113 -5.11 20.39 8.44
CA ILE A 113 -5.59 19.03 8.16
C ILE A 113 -6.34 19.05 6.82
N PRO A 114 -5.95 18.26 5.81
CA PRO A 114 -6.69 18.17 4.56
C PRO A 114 -8.07 17.52 4.77
N LYS A 115 -9.06 18.01 4.03
CA LYS A 115 -10.41 17.41 4.03
C LYS A 115 -10.38 16.00 3.44
N ILE A 116 -9.61 15.82 2.38
CA ILE A 116 -9.36 14.52 1.75
C ILE A 116 -7.87 14.41 1.49
N LEU A 117 -7.30 13.26 1.85
CA LEU A 117 -5.95 12.87 1.49
C LEU A 117 -5.95 11.40 1.10
N GLU A 118 -5.67 11.14 -0.17
CA GLU A 118 -5.32 9.81 -0.67
C GLU A 118 -3.81 9.66 -0.67
N ILE A 119 -3.31 8.53 -0.15
CA ILE A 119 -1.89 8.18 -0.15
C ILE A 119 -1.72 6.82 -0.76
N ARG A 120 -0.79 6.73 -1.70
CA ARG A 120 -0.36 5.47 -2.31
C ARG A 120 0.88 4.96 -1.62
N GLY A 121 0.88 3.66 -1.34
CA GLY A 121 2.00 3.02 -0.67
C GLY A 121 2.17 1.57 -1.11
N GLU A 122 3.30 1.01 -0.72
CA GLU A 122 3.60 -0.40 -0.89
C GLU A 122 3.66 -1.05 0.49
N VAL A 123 2.78 -2.01 0.75
CA VAL A 123 2.86 -2.85 1.95
C VAL A 123 3.79 -4.00 1.68
N PHE A 124 4.76 -4.19 2.56
CA PHE A 124 5.81 -5.18 2.40
C PHE A 124 6.16 -5.83 3.74
N ILE A 125 6.92 -6.91 3.65
CA ILE A 125 7.60 -7.54 4.79
C ILE A 125 9.11 -7.50 4.52
N ASN A 126 9.92 -7.18 5.53
CA ASN A 126 11.36 -7.20 5.35
C ASN A 126 11.91 -8.65 5.31
N HIS A 127 13.12 -8.82 4.80
CA HIS A 127 13.70 -10.15 4.63
C HIS A 127 13.92 -10.94 5.93
N ILE A 128 14.22 -10.24 7.03
CA ILE A 128 14.44 -10.89 8.34
C ILE A 128 13.11 -11.43 8.86
N ASP A 129 12.10 -10.59 8.90
CA ASP A 129 10.76 -10.96 9.38
C ASP A 129 10.13 -12.04 8.48
N PHE A 130 10.37 -11.98 7.16
CA PHE A 130 9.93 -13.00 6.22
C PHE A 130 10.55 -14.37 6.51
N LYS A 131 11.86 -14.42 6.77
CA LYS A 131 12.56 -15.67 7.12
C LYS A 131 12.01 -16.25 8.42
N LEU A 132 11.86 -15.42 9.47
CA LEU A 132 11.33 -15.85 10.76
C LEU A 132 9.91 -16.40 10.62
N LEU A 133 9.05 -15.71 9.88
CA LEU A 133 7.68 -16.15 9.62
C LEU A 133 7.65 -17.49 8.88
N ASN A 134 8.49 -17.69 7.88
CA ASN A 134 8.56 -18.97 7.17
C ASN A 134 9.10 -20.12 8.04
N MET A 135 10.06 -19.83 8.93
CA MET A 135 10.52 -20.81 9.91
C MET A 135 9.40 -21.23 10.85
N GLU A 136 8.62 -20.30 11.38
CA GLU A 136 7.46 -20.56 12.22
C GLU A 136 6.41 -21.42 11.50
N ARG A 137 6.10 -21.06 10.22
CA ARG A 137 5.15 -21.83 9.41
C ARG A 137 5.59 -23.28 9.20
N LEU A 138 6.85 -23.48 8.84
CA LEU A 138 7.41 -24.82 8.66
C LEU A 138 7.40 -25.63 9.97
N ALA A 139 7.69 -24.99 11.11
CA ALA A 139 7.59 -25.65 12.42
C ALA A 139 6.15 -26.07 12.78
N ASN A 140 5.14 -25.38 12.23
CA ASN A 140 3.73 -25.70 12.37
C ASN A 140 3.18 -26.58 11.22
N GLU A 141 4.07 -27.20 10.41
CA GLU A 141 3.70 -28.05 9.26
C GLU A 141 2.90 -27.30 8.17
N GLU A 142 3.01 -25.95 8.12
CA GLU A 142 2.39 -25.12 7.12
C GLU A 142 3.34 -24.87 5.94
N THR A 143 2.77 -24.63 4.75
CA THR A 143 3.54 -24.28 3.56
C THR A 143 4.18 -22.90 3.69
N ALA A 144 5.49 -22.78 3.44
CA ALA A 144 6.20 -21.53 3.42
C ALA A 144 5.72 -20.62 2.26
N PHE A 145 5.78 -19.32 2.47
CA PHE A 145 5.57 -18.35 1.38
C PHE A 145 6.74 -18.37 0.41
N ALA A 146 6.44 -18.29 -0.89
CA ALA A 146 7.45 -18.35 -1.95
C ALA A 146 8.42 -17.15 -1.94
N ASN A 147 7.90 -15.95 -1.63
CA ASN A 147 8.68 -14.71 -1.61
C ASN A 147 8.01 -13.66 -0.70
N PRO A 148 8.73 -12.57 -0.32
CA PRO A 148 8.19 -11.48 0.51
C PRO A 148 6.94 -10.82 -0.06
N ARG A 149 6.87 -10.61 -1.39
CA ARG A 149 5.71 -10.01 -2.06
C ARG A 149 4.45 -10.85 -1.89
N ASN A 150 4.53 -12.16 -2.16
CA ASN A 150 3.40 -13.07 -1.97
C ASN A 150 2.99 -13.19 -0.50
N CYS A 151 3.95 -13.12 0.41
CA CYS A 151 3.71 -13.08 1.84
C CYS A 151 2.91 -11.83 2.23
N ALA A 152 3.32 -10.64 1.78
CA ALA A 152 2.60 -9.39 2.04
C ALA A 152 1.19 -9.40 1.44
N ALA A 153 1.07 -9.80 0.16
CA ALA A 153 -0.22 -9.87 -0.52
C ALA A 153 -1.18 -10.87 0.15
N GLY A 154 -0.72 -12.09 0.45
CA GLY A 154 -1.53 -13.11 1.13
C GLY A 154 -1.90 -12.72 2.55
N SER A 155 -1.03 -11.97 3.25
CA SER A 155 -1.31 -11.47 4.60
C SER A 155 -2.35 -10.35 4.62
N LEU A 156 -2.36 -9.47 3.61
CA LEU A 156 -3.35 -8.39 3.51
C LEU A 156 -4.71 -8.85 2.99
N ARG A 157 -4.77 -9.98 2.32
CA ARG A 157 -6.01 -10.55 1.77
C ARG A 157 -6.59 -11.64 2.66
N GLN A 158 -6.46 -11.50 3.98
CA GLN A 158 -7.11 -12.36 4.97
C GLN A 158 -8.50 -11.80 5.30
N LEU A 159 -9.51 -12.65 5.25
CA LEU A 159 -10.88 -12.27 5.65
C LEU A 159 -10.97 -11.97 7.15
N ASP A 160 -10.14 -12.62 7.94
CA ASP A 160 -9.94 -12.33 9.37
C ASP A 160 -8.70 -11.45 9.57
N SER A 161 -8.91 -10.19 9.91
CA SER A 161 -7.83 -9.22 10.15
C SER A 161 -6.97 -9.57 11.38
N SER A 162 -7.41 -10.44 12.27
CA SER A 162 -6.61 -10.94 13.40
C SER A 162 -5.40 -11.74 12.93
N ILE A 163 -5.51 -12.41 11.78
CA ILE A 163 -4.41 -13.13 11.14
C ILE A 163 -3.38 -12.11 10.59
N THR A 164 -3.86 -11.05 9.93
CA THR A 164 -3.01 -9.96 9.43
C THR A 164 -2.27 -9.26 10.57
N ALA A 165 -2.93 -9.06 11.71
CA ALA A 165 -2.35 -8.42 12.90
C ALA A 165 -1.11 -9.14 13.46
N LYS A 166 -1.00 -10.46 13.23
CA LYS A 166 0.16 -11.28 13.65
C LYS A 166 1.32 -11.21 12.65
N ARG A 167 1.13 -10.56 11.48
CA ARG A 167 2.15 -10.45 10.44
C ARG A 167 2.94 -9.15 10.63
N PRO A 168 4.28 -9.18 10.55
CA PRO A 168 5.13 -7.99 10.72
C PRO A 168 5.17 -7.14 9.44
N LEU A 169 3.99 -6.72 8.98
CA LEU A 169 3.84 -5.89 7.79
C LEU A 169 4.23 -4.44 8.09
N ARG A 170 4.78 -3.79 7.08
CA ARG A 170 5.16 -2.38 7.05
C ARG A 170 4.66 -1.73 5.77
N ILE A 171 4.63 -0.41 5.73
CA ILE A 171 4.27 0.36 4.55
C ILE A 171 5.31 1.43 4.27
N PHE A 172 5.61 1.63 2.98
CA PHE A 172 6.20 2.86 2.46
C PHE A 172 5.17 3.61 1.62
N CYS A 173 4.99 4.89 1.90
CA CYS A 173 4.16 5.78 1.10
C CYS A 173 5.05 6.51 0.10
N TYR A 174 4.64 6.55 -1.19
CA TYR A 174 5.47 7.09 -2.27
C TYR A 174 4.79 8.16 -3.11
N ALA A 175 3.46 8.26 -3.10
CA ALA A 175 2.77 9.29 -3.85
C ALA A 175 1.42 9.67 -3.23
N PRO A 176 0.99 10.92 -3.30
CA PRO A 176 -0.39 11.29 -3.05
C PRO A 176 -1.27 10.89 -4.23
N GLY A 177 -2.55 10.63 -3.95
CA GLY A 177 -3.64 10.62 -4.91
C GLY A 177 -4.40 11.95 -4.87
N GLU A 178 -5.72 11.91 -4.59
CA GLU A 178 -6.51 13.13 -4.43
C GLU A 178 -6.17 13.84 -3.11
N VAL A 179 -5.92 15.16 -3.19
CA VAL A 179 -5.72 16.04 -2.03
C VAL A 179 -6.70 17.19 -2.13
N LYS A 180 -7.51 17.42 -1.09
CA LYS A 180 -8.48 18.52 -1.00
C LYS A 180 -8.43 19.19 0.37
N GLY A 181 -8.51 20.50 0.40
CA GLY A 181 -8.65 21.34 1.58
C GLY A 181 -7.44 22.06 2.02
#